data_88a3887657a77a229afa2188666ed2a8
#
_entry.id   88a3887657a77a229afa2188666ed2a8
#
_cell.length_a   1.000
_cell.length_b   1.000
_cell.length_c   1.000
_cell.angle_alpha   90.00
_cell.angle_beta   90.00
_cell.angle_gamma   90.00
#
_symmetry.space_group_name_H-M   'P 1'
#
loop_
_entity.id
_entity.type
_entity.pdbx_description
1 polymer ?
#
loop_
_entity_poly.entity_id
_entity_poly.type
_entity_poly.pdbx_seq_one_letter_code
_entity_poly.pdbx_strand_id
1 'polypeptide(L)'
;MINKKLPNIIFLGAPGSGKGTIAKQLVEKYNYVHFSTGEMFRETMNLDSPLAAKIRLYMQQGKLIDDDTTNNMIKGYLVESLAAQKHFLLDGYPRTINQAEFLKTVCDIDLVIYLDIKENVAIKRITGRRNCPGCGEIYNIFYKKPCRDGICDKCNSTLAQRKDDNVETAISRFNTYKTQTAPLINYYTKTNKLVAINVGEEGVADIFTKVCKLIENK
;
A
#
# COMPACT_ATOMS: atom_id res chain seq x y z
N MET A 1 -8.26 -18.18 -25.89
CA MET A 1 -8.36 -17.36 -24.65
C MET A 1 -7.88 -15.96 -25.03
N ILE A 2 -8.77 -14.95 -24.96
CA ILE A 2 -8.41 -13.56 -25.22
C ILE A 2 -7.43 -13.17 -24.11
N ASN A 3 -6.20 -12.87 -24.48
CA ASN A 3 -5.17 -12.39 -23.56
C ASN A 3 -5.56 -10.98 -23.11
N LYS A 4 -6.50 -10.89 -22.15
CA LYS A 4 -6.99 -9.62 -21.64
C LYS A 4 -5.82 -8.93 -20.93
N LYS A 5 -5.44 -7.76 -21.41
CA LYS A 5 -4.38 -6.96 -20.80
C LYS A 5 -4.82 -6.55 -19.38
N LEU A 6 -4.05 -6.91 -18.37
CA LEU A 6 -4.33 -6.48 -17.00
C LEU A 6 -4.12 -4.97 -16.85
N PRO A 7 -4.94 -4.26 -16.03
CA PRO A 7 -4.76 -2.84 -15.79
C PRO A 7 -3.54 -2.55 -14.88
N ASN A 8 -2.84 -1.43 -15.10
CA ASN A 8 -1.93 -0.86 -14.13
C ASN A 8 -2.74 -0.16 -13.03
N ILE A 9 -2.48 -0.51 -11.76
CA ILE A 9 -3.36 -0.16 -10.64
C ILE A 9 -2.66 0.74 -9.63
N ILE A 10 -3.39 1.74 -9.13
CA ILE A 10 -3.04 2.46 -7.90
C ILE A 10 -4.01 2.04 -6.79
N PHE A 11 -3.47 1.70 -5.62
CA PHE A 11 -4.24 1.63 -4.39
C PHE A 11 -4.17 2.95 -3.62
N LEU A 12 -5.31 3.62 -3.48
CA LEU A 12 -5.50 4.74 -2.56
C LEU A 12 -6.21 4.28 -1.28
N GLY A 13 -6.00 5.00 -0.21
CA GLY A 13 -6.67 4.78 1.06
C GLY A 13 -5.78 5.08 2.25
N ALA A 14 -6.41 5.35 3.39
CA ALA A 14 -5.71 5.66 4.64
C ALA A 14 -4.77 4.53 5.08
N PRO A 15 -3.77 4.82 5.92
CA PRO A 15 -3.03 3.79 6.63
C PRO A 15 -4.00 2.84 7.34
N GLY A 16 -3.77 1.53 7.30
CA GLY A 16 -4.67 0.54 7.91
C GLY A 16 -5.85 0.09 7.04
N SER A 17 -6.07 0.65 5.84
CA SER A 17 -7.19 0.25 4.96
C SER A 17 -7.04 -1.15 4.32
N GLY A 18 -5.87 -1.79 4.42
CA GLY A 18 -5.67 -3.16 3.93
C GLY A 18 -5.04 -3.25 2.54
N LYS A 19 -4.59 -2.15 1.94
CA LYS A 19 -3.95 -2.11 0.60
C LYS A 19 -2.92 -3.21 0.40
N GLY A 20 -1.90 -3.28 1.26
CA GLY A 20 -0.83 -4.26 1.13
C GLY A 20 -1.29 -5.72 1.25
N THR A 21 -2.35 -5.99 2.02
CA THR A 21 -2.92 -7.34 2.11
C THR A 21 -3.59 -7.74 0.80
N ILE A 22 -4.40 -6.86 0.22
CA ILE A 22 -5.06 -7.08 -1.08
C ILE A 22 -4.01 -7.14 -2.20
N ALA A 23 -3.01 -6.25 -2.17
CA ALA A 23 -1.93 -6.23 -3.14
C ALA A 23 -1.20 -7.59 -3.22
N LYS A 24 -0.85 -8.18 -2.08
CA LYS A 24 -0.20 -9.51 -2.04
C LYS A 24 -1.06 -10.60 -2.67
N GLN A 25 -2.36 -10.63 -2.38
CA GLN A 25 -3.27 -11.59 -3.00
C GLN A 25 -3.41 -11.40 -4.52
N LEU A 26 -3.36 -10.14 -5.01
CA LEU A 26 -3.36 -9.86 -6.44
C LEU A 26 -2.06 -10.30 -7.12
N VAL A 27 -0.91 -10.14 -6.46
CA VAL A 27 0.36 -10.69 -6.95
C VAL A 27 0.28 -12.21 -7.09
N GLU A 28 -0.22 -12.90 -6.07
CA GLU A 28 -0.38 -14.37 -6.09
C GLU A 28 -1.34 -14.83 -7.20
N LYS A 29 -2.45 -14.09 -7.42
CA LYS A 29 -3.49 -14.50 -8.40
C LYS A 29 -3.17 -14.10 -9.84
N TYR A 30 -2.63 -12.90 -10.06
CA TYR A 30 -2.50 -12.30 -11.40
C TYR A 30 -1.06 -12.00 -11.81
N ASN A 31 -0.08 -12.32 -10.97
CA ASN A 31 1.35 -12.08 -11.23
C ASN A 31 1.70 -10.59 -11.48
N TYR A 32 1.05 -9.69 -10.74
CA TYR A 32 1.41 -8.26 -10.74
C TYR A 32 2.80 -8.03 -10.15
N VAL A 33 3.51 -7.01 -10.66
CA VAL A 33 4.64 -6.42 -9.94
C VAL A 33 4.09 -5.47 -8.88
N HIS A 34 4.40 -5.72 -7.61
CA HIS A 34 3.93 -4.88 -6.50
C HIS A 34 5.00 -3.88 -6.08
N PHE A 35 4.67 -2.60 -6.19
CA PHE A 35 5.52 -1.51 -5.70
C PHE A 35 4.91 -0.90 -4.44
N SER A 36 5.51 -1.18 -3.30
CA SER A 36 5.13 -0.60 -2.02
C SER A 36 6.20 0.37 -1.53
N THR A 37 5.93 1.68 -1.61
CA THR A 37 6.87 2.69 -1.10
C THR A 37 7.16 2.51 0.39
N GLY A 38 6.18 2.02 1.15
CA GLY A 38 6.39 1.72 2.56
C GLY A 38 7.36 0.55 2.80
N GLU A 39 7.40 -0.46 1.93
CA GLU A 39 8.36 -1.56 2.00
C GLU A 39 9.73 -1.09 1.52
N MET A 40 9.81 -0.39 0.39
CA MET A 40 11.05 0.21 -0.12
C MET A 40 11.75 1.10 0.92
N PHE A 41 11.00 1.96 1.60
CA PHE A 41 11.56 2.80 2.66
C PHE A 41 12.04 1.99 3.87
N ARG A 42 11.32 0.93 4.26
CA ARG A 42 11.78 0.04 5.36
C ARG A 42 13.05 -0.72 5.02
N GLU A 43 13.21 -1.16 3.79
CA GLU A 43 14.45 -1.77 3.31
C GLU A 43 15.60 -0.76 3.32
N THR A 44 15.37 0.45 2.80
CA THR A 44 16.35 1.53 2.80
C THR A 44 16.79 1.92 4.22
N MET A 45 15.88 1.91 5.21
CA MET A 45 16.23 2.21 6.61
C MET A 45 17.28 1.27 7.22
N ASN A 46 17.47 0.08 6.66
CA ASN A 46 18.46 -0.88 7.15
C ASN A 46 19.87 -0.59 6.64
N LEU A 47 20.01 0.35 5.70
CA LEU A 47 21.30 0.77 5.17
C LEU A 47 21.96 1.79 6.11
N ASP A 48 23.28 1.88 6.03
CA ASP A 48 24.04 2.95 6.69
C ASP A 48 24.29 4.10 5.71
N SER A 49 23.34 5.05 5.70
CA SER A 49 23.39 6.20 4.79
C SER A 49 22.62 7.40 5.36
N PRO A 50 22.95 8.64 4.94
CA PRO A 50 22.19 9.85 5.30
C PRO A 50 20.72 9.75 4.91
N LEU A 51 20.43 9.15 3.75
CA LEU A 51 19.06 8.92 3.29
C LEU A 51 18.31 7.97 4.24
N ALA A 52 18.94 6.88 4.68
CA ALA A 52 18.32 5.96 5.63
C ALA A 52 18.01 6.64 6.98
N ALA A 53 18.89 7.52 7.47
CA ALA A 53 18.66 8.30 8.68
C ALA A 53 17.46 9.25 8.52
N LYS A 54 17.37 9.96 7.40
CA LYS A 54 16.24 10.82 7.06
C LYS A 54 14.92 10.03 7.02
N ILE A 55 14.90 8.89 6.31
CA ILE A 55 13.71 8.04 6.19
C ILE A 55 13.26 7.53 7.56
N ARG A 56 14.19 7.05 8.41
CA ARG A 56 13.87 6.62 9.79
C ARG A 56 13.17 7.71 10.58
N LEU A 57 13.69 8.93 10.55
CA LEU A 57 13.11 10.07 11.28
C LEU A 57 11.69 10.39 10.81
N TYR A 58 11.48 10.50 9.50
CA TYR A 58 10.16 10.83 8.92
C TYR A 58 9.13 9.75 9.20
N MET A 59 9.50 8.48 9.04
CA MET A 59 8.58 7.37 9.29
C MET A 59 8.17 7.25 10.77
N GLN A 60 9.11 7.49 11.70
CA GLN A 60 8.80 7.52 13.14
C GLN A 60 7.82 8.64 13.50
N GLN A 61 7.89 9.78 12.81
CA GLN A 61 6.96 10.91 12.98
C GLN A 61 5.65 10.75 12.21
N GLY A 62 5.50 9.70 11.40
CA GLY A 62 4.33 9.50 10.54
C GLY A 62 4.24 10.48 9.37
N LYS A 63 5.33 11.16 9.01
CA LYS A 63 5.43 12.11 7.89
C LYS A 63 5.74 11.40 6.58
N LEU A 64 5.43 12.05 5.45
CA LEU A 64 5.86 11.61 4.13
C LEU A 64 7.33 11.98 3.89
N ILE A 65 8.02 11.12 3.15
CA ILE A 65 9.30 11.46 2.53
C ILE A 65 9.00 12.44 1.39
N ASP A 66 9.90 13.37 1.13
CA ASP A 66 9.75 14.37 0.07
C ASP A 66 9.51 13.73 -1.31
N ASP A 67 8.81 14.49 -2.15
CA ASP A 67 8.34 14.00 -3.45
C ASP A 67 9.50 13.63 -4.38
N ASP A 68 10.58 14.40 -4.40
CA ASP A 68 11.74 14.15 -5.28
C ASP A 68 12.42 12.83 -4.92
N THR A 69 12.68 12.61 -3.63
CA THR A 69 13.25 11.34 -3.15
C THR A 69 12.33 10.15 -3.52
N THR A 70 11.03 10.29 -3.27
CA THR A 70 10.05 9.24 -3.54
C THR A 70 9.92 8.97 -5.04
N ASN A 71 9.83 10.01 -5.86
CA ASN A 71 9.73 9.93 -7.32
C ASN A 71 10.96 9.25 -7.93
N ASN A 72 12.16 9.64 -7.48
CA ASN A 72 13.40 9.05 -7.97
C ASN A 72 13.51 7.57 -7.63
N MET A 73 13.10 7.18 -6.41
CA MET A 73 13.13 5.77 -6.01
C MET A 73 12.19 4.91 -6.85
N ILE A 74 10.98 5.39 -7.16
CA ILE A 74 9.98 4.57 -7.86
C ILE A 74 10.18 4.57 -9.38
N LYS A 75 10.74 5.65 -9.94
CA LYS A 75 10.93 5.82 -11.39
C LYS A 75 11.68 4.66 -12.04
N GLY A 76 12.79 4.26 -11.44
CA GLY A 76 13.63 3.16 -11.96
C GLY A 76 12.82 1.86 -12.11
N TYR A 77 12.12 1.48 -11.06
CA TYR A 77 11.28 0.27 -11.05
C TYR A 77 10.12 0.32 -12.05
N LEU A 78 9.49 1.49 -12.23
CA LEU A 78 8.41 1.67 -13.20
C LEU A 78 8.93 1.52 -14.63
N VAL A 79 10.03 2.19 -14.97
CA VAL A 79 10.64 2.11 -16.31
C VAL A 79 11.05 0.68 -16.64
N GLU A 80 11.67 -0.03 -15.70
CA GLU A 80 12.05 -1.43 -15.87
C GLU A 80 10.84 -2.34 -16.10
N SER A 81 9.76 -2.16 -15.32
CA SER A 81 8.55 -2.96 -15.47
C SER A 81 7.83 -2.70 -16.80
N LEU A 82 7.79 -1.44 -17.24
CA LEU A 82 7.23 -1.06 -18.54
C LEU A 82 8.03 -1.66 -19.69
N ALA A 83 9.36 -1.59 -19.63
CA ALA A 83 10.25 -2.21 -20.61
C ALA A 83 10.06 -3.73 -20.71
N ALA A 84 9.81 -4.38 -19.55
CA ALA A 84 9.52 -5.79 -19.47
C ALA A 84 8.04 -6.16 -19.77
N GLN A 85 7.22 -5.19 -20.16
CA GLN A 85 5.77 -5.35 -20.44
C GLN A 85 4.99 -6.01 -19.26
N LYS A 86 5.42 -5.76 -18.03
CA LYS A 86 4.76 -6.27 -16.83
C LYS A 86 3.71 -5.29 -16.31
N HIS A 87 2.57 -5.83 -15.89
CA HIS A 87 1.55 -5.05 -15.20
C HIS A 87 1.93 -4.87 -13.73
N PHE A 88 1.67 -3.70 -13.19
CA PHE A 88 2.05 -3.36 -11.83
C PHE A 88 0.90 -2.76 -11.03
N LEU A 89 1.06 -2.85 -9.72
CA LEU A 89 0.21 -2.17 -8.75
C LEU A 89 1.06 -1.34 -7.78
N LEU A 90 0.61 -0.11 -7.58
CA LEU A 90 1.26 0.87 -6.72
C LEU A 90 0.53 0.94 -5.37
N ASP A 91 1.25 0.62 -4.28
CA ASP A 91 0.76 0.73 -2.91
C ASP A 91 1.53 1.81 -2.15
N GLY A 92 0.80 2.85 -1.75
CA GLY A 92 1.38 4.00 -1.06
C GLY A 92 2.12 4.99 -1.95
N TYR A 93 1.87 4.94 -3.25
CA TYR A 93 2.29 5.93 -4.23
C TYR A 93 1.23 6.02 -5.34
N PRO A 94 0.86 7.25 -5.80
CA PRO A 94 1.25 8.54 -5.25
C PRO A 94 0.58 8.84 -3.91
N ARG A 95 1.17 9.75 -3.11
CA ARG A 95 0.60 10.27 -1.86
C ARG A 95 0.36 11.77 -1.89
N THR A 96 0.84 12.48 -2.91
CA THR A 96 0.64 13.91 -3.12
C THR A 96 0.21 14.16 -4.57
N ILE A 97 -0.37 15.33 -4.83
CA ILE A 97 -0.72 15.75 -6.20
C ILE A 97 0.54 15.84 -7.06
N ASN A 98 1.65 16.36 -6.53
CA ASN A 98 2.91 16.46 -7.27
C ASN A 98 3.43 15.07 -7.70
N GLN A 99 3.35 14.07 -6.83
CA GLN A 99 3.68 12.69 -7.18
C GLN A 99 2.75 12.13 -8.28
N ALA A 100 1.45 12.47 -8.23
CA ALA A 100 0.50 12.02 -9.25
C ALA A 100 0.79 12.66 -10.63
N GLU A 101 1.11 13.95 -10.65
CA GLU A 101 1.52 14.64 -11.89
C GLU A 101 2.84 14.08 -12.43
N PHE A 102 3.82 13.82 -11.57
CA PHE A 102 5.04 13.15 -11.97
C PHE A 102 4.76 11.75 -12.55
N LEU A 103 3.95 10.93 -11.88
CA LEU A 103 3.60 9.59 -12.34
C LEU A 103 3.00 9.60 -13.75
N LYS A 104 2.14 10.58 -14.05
CA LYS A 104 1.53 10.78 -15.35
C LYS A 104 2.57 11.02 -16.48
N THR A 105 3.73 11.57 -16.15
CA THR A 105 4.83 11.73 -17.14
C THR A 105 5.59 10.43 -17.40
N VAL A 106 5.45 9.44 -16.54
CA VAL A 106 6.18 8.17 -16.62
C VAL A 106 5.34 7.06 -17.23
N CYS A 107 4.06 6.95 -16.82
CA CYS A 107 3.19 5.88 -17.28
C CYS A 107 1.71 6.23 -17.15
N ASP A 108 0.88 5.53 -17.93
CA ASP A 108 -0.57 5.55 -17.77
C ASP A 108 -1.02 4.58 -16.68
N ILE A 109 -2.00 5.04 -15.91
CA ILE A 109 -2.73 4.24 -14.92
C ILE A 109 -4.12 3.95 -15.46
N ASP A 110 -4.53 2.69 -15.38
CA ASP A 110 -5.82 2.24 -15.91
C ASP A 110 -6.92 2.24 -14.85
N LEU A 111 -6.57 1.97 -13.59
CA LEU A 111 -7.52 1.81 -12.49
C LEU A 111 -6.94 2.35 -11.17
N VAL A 112 -7.74 3.12 -10.46
CA VAL A 112 -7.43 3.58 -9.10
C VAL A 112 -8.46 3.03 -8.15
N ILE A 113 -8.04 2.18 -7.23
CA ILE A 113 -8.89 1.54 -6.23
C ILE A 113 -8.74 2.27 -4.91
N TYR A 114 -9.79 2.98 -4.51
CA TYR A 114 -9.82 3.68 -3.23
C TYR A 114 -10.46 2.80 -2.16
N LEU A 115 -9.66 2.39 -1.17
CA LEU A 115 -10.13 1.66 0.01
C LEU A 115 -10.50 2.65 1.11
N ASP A 116 -11.81 2.94 1.21
CA ASP A 116 -12.36 3.88 2.19
C ASP A 116 -12.54 3.21 3.55
N ILE A 117 -11.93 3.77 4.59
CA ILE A 117 -11.96 3.24 5.96
C ILE A 117 -12.14 4.35 6.98
N LYS A 118 -12.95 4.09 8.01
CA LYS A 118 -13.12 5.00 9.15
C LYS A 118 -11.85 5.06 9.99
N GLU A 119 -11.52 6.24 10.51
CA GLU A 119 -10.30 6.51 11.27
C GLU A 119 -10.10 5.57 12.47
N ASN A 120 -11.13 5.39 13.29
CA ASN A 120 -11.07 4.51 14.46
C ASN A 120 -10.77 3.05 14.09
N VAL A 121 -11.34 2.55 13.00
CA VAL A 121 -11.06 1.20 12.49
C VAL A 121 -9.63 1.11 11.95
N ALA A 122 -9.16 2.14 11.24
CA ALA A 122 -7.81 2.22 10.71
C ALA A 122 -6.76 2.18 11.83
N ILE A 123 -6.93 3.00 12.87
CA ILE A 123 -6.02 3.04 14.03
C ILE A 123 -5.98 1.67 14.70
N LYS A 124 -7.15 1.04 14.99
CA LYS A 124 -7.23 -0.30 15.57
C LYS A 124 -6.52 -1.34 14.70
N ARG A 125 -6.65 -1.27 13.37
CA ARG A 125 -5.96 -2.18 12.45
C ARG A 125 -4.44 -1.98 12.47
N ILE A 126 -3.96 -0.73 12.53
CA ILE A 126 -2.52 -0.42 12.59
C ILE A 126 -1.92 -0.95 13.88
N THR A 127 -2.49 -0.61 15.02
CA THR A 127 -1.95 -0.99 16.35
C THR A 127 -2.02 -2.49 16.61
N GLY A 128 -3.03 -3.17 16.04
CA GLY A 128 -3.17 -4.63 16.12
C GLY A 128 -2.33 -5.42 15.12
N ARG A 129 -1.64 -4.77 14.19
CA ARG A 129 -0.88 -5.45 13.14
C ARG A 129 0.33 -6.19 13.69
N ARG A 130 0.58 -7.37 13.12
CA ARG A 130 1.79 -8.17 13.33
C ARG A 130 2.31 -8.62 11.96
N ASN A 131 3.61 -8.53 11.77
CA ASN A 131 4.27 -8.94 10.54
C ASN A 131 5.17 -10.13 10.81
N CYS A 132 5.21 -11.05 9.88
CA CYS A 132 6.21 -12.12 9.89
C CYS A 132 7.50 -11.60 9.24
N PRO A 133 8.65 -11.58 9.95
CA PRO A 133 9.91 -11.16 9.35
C PRO A 133 10.46 -12.20 8.36
N GLY A 134 10.05 -13.49 8.47
CA GLY A 134 10.53 -14.55 7.61
C GLY A 134 9.86 -14.61 6.23
N CYS A 135 8.53 -14.46 6.15
CA CYS A 135 7.79 -14.58 4.88
C CYS A 135 6.94 -13.36 4.53
N GLY A 136 7.00 -12.29 5.33
CA GLY A 136 6.23 -11.07 5.08
C GLY A 136 4.72 -11.19 5.30
N GLU A 137 4.19 -12.33 5.79
CA GLU A 137 2.77 -12.50 6.06
C GLU A 137 2.29 -11.49 7.10
N ILE A 138 1.05 -10.98 6.90
CA ILE A 138 0.46 -9.96 7.76
C ILE A 138 -0.68 -10.56 8.57
N TYR A 139 -0.57 -10.43 9.89
CA TYR A 139 -1.59 -10.80 10.87
C TYR A 139 -2.13 -9.57 11.58
N ASN A 140 -3.21 -9.79 12.32
CA ASN A 140 -3.80 -8.76 13.17
C ASN A 140 -4.44 -9.40 14.39
N ILE A 141 -4.10 -8.92 15.58
CA ILE A 141 -4.58 -9.49 16.85
C ILE A 141 -6.11 -9.39 17.03
N PHE A 142 -6.79 -8.53 16.24
CA PHE A 142 -8.24 -8.35 16.31
C PHE A 142 -8.99 -9.03 15.15
N TYR A 143 -8.38 -9.10 13.95
CA TYR A 143 -9.10 -9.45 12.70
C TYR A 143 -8.56 -10.71 12.00
N LYS A 144 -7.26 -10.98 12.10
CA LYS A 144 -6.60 -12.15 11.49
C LYS A 144 -5.53 -12.67 12.44
N LYS A 145 -5.98 -13.40 13.47
CA LYS A 145 -5.07 -14.00 14.46
C LYS A 145 -4.32 -15.18 13.85
N PRO A 146 -3.06 -15.42 14.24
CA PRO A 146 -2.38 -16.68 13.93
C PRO A 146 -3.00 -17.81 14.76
N CYS A 147 -2.86 -19.05 14.31
CA CYS A 147 -3.32 -20.25 15.03
C CYS A 147 -2.63 -20.41 16.39
N ARG A 148 -1.30 -20.10 16.43
CA ARG A 148 -0.52 -20.02 17.67
C ARG A 148 -0.13 -18.57 17.92
N ASP A 149 -0.43 -18.05 19.09
CA ASP A 149 -0.18 -16.65 19.40
C ASP A 149 1.31 -16.30 19.21
N GLY A 150 1.57 -15.20 18.51
CA GLY A 150 2.90 -14.72 18.22
C GLY A 150 3.71 -15.51 17.17
N ILE A 151 3.14 -16.57 16.57
CA ILE A 151 3.86 -17.44 15.60
C ILE A 151 3.17 -17.39 14.24
N CYS A 152 3.97 -17.29 13.17
CA CYS A 152 3.48 -17.30 11.79
C CYS A 152 3.00 -18.69 11.37
N ASP A 153 1.76 -18.79 10.86
CA ASP A 153 1.18 -20.07 10.42
C ASP A 153 1.85 -20.59 9.13
N LYS A 154 2.49 -19.71 8.32
CA LYS A 154 3.13 -20.10 7.05
C LYS A 154 4.55 -20.61 7.22
N CYS A 155 5.35 -20.01 8.10
CA CYS A 155 6.80 -20.32 8.18
C CYS A 155 7.31 -20.51 9.60
N ASN A 156 6.43 -20.51 10.60
CA ASN A 156 6.74 -20.68 12.03
C ASN A 156 7.70 -19.63 12.65
N SER A 157 8.01 -18.53 11.96
CA SER A 157 8.79 -17.43 12.53
C SER A 157 7.99 -16.65 13.57
N THR A 158 8.66 -16.07 14.57
CA THR A 158 8.04 -15.17 15.54
C THR A 158 7.52 -13.92 14.86
N LEU A 159 6.28 -13.54 15.14
CA LEU A 159 5.66 -12.33 14.62
C LEU A 159 6.18 -11.09 15.35
N ALA A 160 6.37 -10.01 14.62
CA ALA A 160 6.84 -8.72 15.15
C ALA A 160 5.83 -7.60 14.89
N GLN A 161 5.75 -6.64 15.79
CA GLN A 161 5.06 -5.37 15.55
C GLN A 161 6.06 -4.37 14.95
N ARG A 162 5.60 -3.58 13.96
CA ARG A 162 6.42 -2.49 13.42
C ARG A 162 6.60 -1.40 14.48
N LYS A 163 7.76 -0.76 14.51
CA LYS A 163 8.07 0.33 15.45
C LYS A 163 7.13 1.54 15.28
N ASP A 164 6.59 1.73 14.07
CA ASP A 164 5.65 2.80 13.69
C ASP A 164 4.16 2.39 13.85
N ASP A 165 3.85 1.22 14.43
CA ASP A 165 2.49 0.74 14.66
C ASP A 165 1.99 1.02 16.10
N ASN A 166 2.32 2.19 16.65
CA ASN A 166 1.77 2.71 17.91
C ASN A 166 0.64 3.72 17.63
N VAL A 167 -0.14 4.04 18.65
CA VAL A 167 -1.33 4.90 18.53
C VAL A 167 -0.96 6.31 18.04
N GLU A 168 0.09 6.92 18.62
CA GLU A 168 0.50 8.28 18.29
C GLU A 168 0.92 8.41 16.83
N THR A 169 1.78 7.50 16.37
CA THR A 169 2.22 7.46 14.96
C THR A 169 1.05 7.13 14.02
N ALA A 170 0.11 6.26 14.43
CA ALA A 170 -1.07 5.95 13.64
C ALA A 170 -1.96 7.17 13.44
N ILE A 171 -2.20 7.98 14.48
CA ILE A 171 -2.94 9.25 14.41
C ILE A 171 -2.19 10.24 13.51
N SER A 172 -0.89 10.42 13.70
CA SER A 172 -0.06 11.30 12.87
C SER A 172 -0.14 10.91 11.39
N ARG A 173 -0.01 9.64 11.07
CA ARG A 173 -0.12 9.10 9.70
C ARG A 173 -1.52 9.32 9.10
N PHE A 174 -2.56 9.22 9.92
CA PHE A 174 -3.92 9.46 9.45
C PHE A 174 -4.15 10.96 9.17
N ASN A 175 -3.62 11.86 9.98
CA ASN A 175 -3.66 13.29 9.74
C ASN A 175 -2.87 13.69 8.48
N THR A 176 -1.66 13.13 8.30
CA THR A 176 -0.87 13.30 7.08
C THR A 176 -1.63 12.81 5.84
N TYR A 177 -2.32 11.67 5.94
CA TYR A 177 -3.18 11.16 4.88
C TYR A 177 -4.31 12.15 4.55
N LYS A 178 -5.03 12.65 5.55
CA LYS A 178 -6.14 13.61 5.35
C LYS A 178 -5.69 14.87 4.61
N THR A 179 -4.53 15.40 4.96
CA THR A 179 -4.05 16.67 4.42
C THR A 179 -3.35 16.55 3.07
N GLN A 180 -2.56 15.49 2.86
CA GLN A 180 -1.68 15.36 1.70
C GLN A 180 -2.17 14.34 0.67
N THR A 181 -2.79 13.24 1.11
CA THR A 181 -3.14 12.13 0.22
C THR A 181 -4.62 12.11 -0.17
N ALA A 182 -5.53 12.47 0.74
CA ALA A 182 -6.97 12.50 0.45
C ALA A 182 -7.35 13.41 -0.74
N PRO A 183 -6.66 14.52 -1.04
CA PRO A 183 -6.91 15.31 -2.25
C PRO A 183 -6.79 14.51 -3.56
N LEU A 184 -6.02 13.42 -3.58
CA LEU A 184 -5.92 12.52 -4.73
C LEU A 184 -7.24 11.83 -5.08
N ILE A 185 -8.16 11.67 -4.13
CA ILE A 185 -9.48 11.11 -4.39
C ILE A 185 -10.21 11.97 -5.42
N ASN A 186 -10.27 13.29 -5.18
CA ASN A 186 -10.88 14.23 -6.11
C ASN A 186 -10.10 14.32 -7.44
N TYR A 187 -8.77 14.27 -7.38
CA TYR A 187 -7.92 14.28 -8.57
C TYR A 187 -8.25 13.10 -9.51
N TYR A 188 -8.28 11.88 -8.98
CA TYR A 188 -8.55 10.69 -9.80
C TYR A 188 -10.03 10.47 -10.13
N THR A 189 -10.96 11.01 -9.33
CA THR A 189 -12.39 11.01 -9.68
C THR A 189 -12.63 11.78 -10.99
N LYS A 190 -11.96 12.93 -11.18
CA LYS A 190 -12.07 13.72 -12.42
C LYS A 190 -11.54 12.99 -13.66
N THR A 191 -10.72 11.97 -13.49
CA THR A 191 -10.19 11.16 -14.61
C THR A 191 -11.05 9.96 -14.95
N ASN A 192 -12.16 9.71 -14.24
CA ASN A 192 -13.02 8.54 -14.37
C ASN A 192 -12.28 7.19 -14.17
N LYS A 193 -11.14 7.19 -13.47
CA LYS A 193 -10.33 5.99 -13.20
C LYS A 193 -10.51 5.46 -11.78
N LEU A 194 -11.15 6.24 -10.87
CA LEU A 194 -11.27 5.88 -9.46
C LEU A 194 -12.54 5.09 -9.19
N VAL A 195 -12.39 3.98 -8.47
CA VAL A 195 -13.49 3.20 -7.91
C VAL A 195 -13.29 3.08 -6.40
N ALA A 196 -14.29 3.50 -5.62
CA ALA A 196 -14.25 3.42 -4.17
C ALA A 196 -14.85 2.10 -3.67
N ILE A 197 -14.17 1.48 -2.70
CA ILE A 197 -14.64 0.30 -1.96
C ILE A 197 -14.65 0.66 -0.48
N ASN A 198 -15.80 0.58 0.16
CA ASN A 198 -15.91 0.76 1.61
C ASN A 198 -15.31 -0.46 2.32
N VAL A 199 -14.35 -0.20 3.23
CA VAL A 199 -13.60 -1.22 3.98
C VAL A 199 -14.01 -1.17 5.46
N GLY A 200 -15.31 -1.24 5.72
CA GLY A 200 -15.87 -1.20 7.08
C GLY A 200 -15.64 -2.49 7.87
N GLU A 201 -16.70 -3.21 8.10
CA GLU A 201 -16.72 -4.48 8.83
C GLU A 201 -16.49 -5.69 7.90
N GLU A 202 -16.40 -5.48 6.60
CA GLU A 202 -16.22 -6.53 5.61
C GLU A 202 -14.86 -7.23 5.78
N GLY A 203 -14.87 -8.54 5.56
CA GLY A 203 -13.68 -9.37 5.59
C GLY A 203 -12.73 -9.07 4.40
N VAL A 204 -11.46 -9.41 4.56
CA VAL A 204 -10.45 -9.25 3.49
C VAL A 204 -10.88 -10.01 2.22
N ALA A 205 -11.50 -11.18 2.37
CA ALA A 205 -11.94 -12.00 1.24
C ALA A 205 -13.02 -11.31 0.39
N ASP A 206 -13.95 -10.60 1.02
CA ASP A 206 -15.02 -9.89 0.31
C ASP A 206 -14.46 -8.70 -0.47
N ILE A 207 -13.54 -7.95 0.16
CA ILE A 207 -12.84 -6.83 -0.48
C ILE A 207 -12.03 -7.35 -1.68
N PHE A 208 -11.29 -8.45 -1.50
CA PHE A 208 -10.50 -9.07 -2.56
C PHE A 208 -11.38 -9.50 -3.74
N THR A 209 -12.53 -10.12 -3.46
CA THR A 209 -13.49 -10.53 -4.51
C THR A 209 -14.01 -9.32 -5.31
N LYS A 210 -14.35 -8.21 -4.62
CA LYS A 210 -14.76 -6.96 -5.27
C LYS A 210 -13.65 -6.40 -6.17
N VAL A 211 -12.41 -6.38 -5.68
CA VAL A 211 -11.25 -5.91 -6.45
C VAL A 211 -11.00 -6.78 -7.68
N CYS A 212 -11.08 -8.12 -7.55
CA CYS A 212 -10.95 -9.03 -8.70
C CYS A 212 -11.98 -8.73 -9.79
N LYS A 213 -13.26 -8.55 -9.42
CA LYS A 213 -14.31 -8.19 -10.38
C LYS A 213 -14.03 -6.88 -11.11
N LEU A 214 -13.47 -5.87 -10.43
CA LEU A 214 -13.09 -4.61 -11.07
C LEU A 214 -11.96 -4.79 -12.09
N ILE A 215 -10.97 -5.63 -11.80
CA ILE A 215 -9.86 -5.95 -12.70
C ILE A 215 -10.36 -6.75 -13.92
N GLU A 216 -11.22 -7.71 -13.68
CA GLU A 216 -11.76 -8.61 -14.71
C GLU A 216 -12.75 -7.90 -15.67
N ASN A 217 -13.31 -6.75 -15.27
CA ASN A 217 -14.24 -5.95 -16.06
C ASN A 217 -13.58 -4.77 -16.82
N LYS A 218 -12.25 -4.58 -16.66
CA LYS A 218 -11.45 -3.60 -17.41
C LYS A 218 -10.83 -4.25 -18.65
#